data_98a5a0811a9a3fd0ecb5ddb1e2a95de5
#
_entry.id   98a5a0811a9a3fd0ecb5ddb1e2a95de5
#
_cell.length_a   1.000
_cell.length_b   1.000
_cell.length_c   1.000
_cell.angle_alpha   90.00
_cell.angle_beta   90.00
_cell.angle_gamma   90.00
#
_symmetry.space_group_name_H-M   'P 1'
#
loop_
_entity.id
_entity.type
_entity.pdbx_description
1 polymer ?
#
loop_
_entity_poly.entity_id
_entity_poly.type
_entity_poly.pdbx_seq_one_letter_code
_entity_poly.pdbx_strand_id
1 'polypeptide(L)'
;MTIWSISQAAEKCGLSQHTLRWYERIGLIGPVARDGDGRRRFSDADVDWLTVITRLRETGMPVRDMQRYAELVRSGGGEAERLELLMRHREEVRRALIAQQECLRLLDSKIDTYARHAGGKPARCEAFASAQEG
;
A
#
# COMPACT_ATOMS: atom_id res chain seq x y z
N MET A 1 28.63 1.47 4.50
CA MET A 1 27.46 1.49 3.62
C MET A 1 27.01 0.06 3.36
N THR A 2 25.77 -0.25 3.70
CA THR A 2 25.25 -1.60 3.54
C THR A 2 24.68 -1.77 2.12
N ILE A 3 25.02 -2.88 1.50
CA ILE A 3 24.53 -3.23 0.17
C ILE A 3 23.71 -4.52 0.28
N TRP A 4 22.56 -4.54 -0.35
CA TRP A 4 21.61 -5.64 -0.27
C TRP A 4 21.45 -6.29 -1.64
N SER A 5 21.34 -7.62 -1.65
CA SER A 5 20.94 -8.36 -2.86
C SER A 5 19.45 -8.14 -3.11
N ILE A 6 18.96 -8.53 -4.29
CA ILE A 6 17.53 -8.46 -4.59
C ILE A 6 16.71 -9.28 -3.59
N SER A 7 17.22 -10.44 -3.19
CA SER A 7 16.57 -11.31 -2.21
C SER A 7 16.42 -10.60 -0.85
N GLN A 8 17.51 -9.99 -0.39
CA GLN A 8 17.53 -9.28 0.89
C GLN A 8 16.64 -8.02 0.85
N ALA A 9 16.70 -7.26 -0.24
CA ALA A 9 15.87 -6.06 -0.41
C ALA A 9 14.39 -6.44 -0.43
N ALA A 10 14.03 -7.50 -1.14
CA ALA A 10 12.66 -7.99 -1.21
C ALA A 10 12.15 -8.38 0.19
N GLU A 11 12.96 -9.10 0.94
CA GLU A 11 12.61 -9.51 2.31
C GLU A 11 12.39 -8.30 3.22
N LYS A 12 13.28 -7.31 3.16
CA LYS A 12 13.17 -6.09 3.96
C LYS A 12 11.90 -5.28 3.66
N CYS A 13 11.47 -5.29 2.41
CA CYS A 13 10.31 -4.51 1.97
C CYS A 13 9.01 -5.32 1.98
N GLY A 14 9.07 -6.61 2.28
CA GLY A 14 7.91 -7.48 2.24
C GLY A 14 7.39 -7.73 0.82
N LEU A 15 8.27 -7.69 -0.18
CA LEU A 15 7.93 -7.85 -1.59
C LEU A 15 8.56 -9.12 -2.16
N SER A 16 8.03 -9.58 -3.28
CA SER A 16 8.68 -10.65 -4.06
C SER A 16 9.78 -10.05 -4.93
N GLN A 17 10.76 -10.86 -5.31
CA GLN A 17 11.79 -10.44 -6.26
C GLN A 17 11.17 -10.07 -7.61
N HIS A 18 10.12 -10.79 -8.01
CA HIS A 18 9.37 -10.50 -9.22
C HIS A 18 8.79 -9.09 -9.19
N THR A 19 8.21 -8.68 -8.08
CA THR A 19 7.66 -7.33 -7.89
C THR A 19 8.75 -6.27 -7.99
N LEU A 20 9.93 -6.51 -7.40
CA LEU A 20 11.06 -5.59 -7.49
C LEU A 20 11.53 -5.40 -8.93
N ARG A 21 11.62 -6.49 -9.69
CA ARG A 21 11.99 -6.42 -11.11
C ARG A 21 10.95 -5.65 -11.92
N TRP A 22 9.68 -5.84 -11.59
CA TRP A 22 8.58 -5.12 -12.22
C TRP A 22 8.67 -3.62 -11.91
N TYR A 23 8.95 -3.25 -10.66
CA TYR A 23 9.12 -1.84 -10.27
C TYR A 23 10.23 -1.17 -11.08
N GLU A 24 11.37 -1.85 -11.26
CA GLU A 24 12.47 -1.33 -12.08
C GLU A 24 12.03 -1.17 -13.54
N ARG A 25 11.36 -2.17 -14.07
CA ARG A 25 10.91 -2.18 -15.47
C ARG A 25 9.93 -1.05 -15.78
N ILE A 26 9.03 -0.73 -14.88
CA ILE A 26 8.02 0.33 -15.10
C ILE A 26 8.46 1.70 -14.58
N GLY A 27 9.68 1.82 -14.08
CA GLY A 27 10.24 3.11 -13.67
C GLY A 27 9.85 3.60 -12.29
N LEU A 28 9.33 2.74 -11.42
CA LEU A 28 9.05 3.12 -10.03
C LEU A 28 10.33 3.24 -9.21
N ILE A 29 11.35 2.49 -9.58
CA ILE A 29 12.71 2.66 -9.06
C ILE A 29 13.62 2.90 -10.27
N GLY A 30 14.69 3.65 -10.03
CA GLY A 30 15.68 3.91 -11.08
C GLY A 30 16.47 2.66 -11.43
N PRO A 31 17.33 2.75 -12.45
CA PRO A 31 18.22 1.64 -12.77
C PRO A 31 19.02 1.27 -11.54
N VAL A 32 18.93 0.00 -11.14
CA VAL A 32 19.62 -0.51 -9.97
C VAL A 32 21.05 -0.84 -10.34
N ALA A 33 22.01 -0.41 -9.51
CA ALA A 33 23.42 -0.73 -9.71
C ALA A 33 23.60 -2.25 -9.73
N ARG A 34 24.57 -2.72 -10.51
CA ARG A 34 24.90 -4.14 -10.60
C ARG A 34 26.35 -4.36 -10.21
N ASP A 35 26.62 -5.52 -9.60
CA ASP A 35 27.98 -5.92 -9.25
C ASP A 35 28.69 -6.48 -10.48
N GLY A 36 29.95 -6.93 -10.29
CA GLY A 36 30.75 -7.49 -11.36
C GLY A 36 30.18 -8.75 -11.99
N ASP A 37 29.27 -9.44 -11.30
CA ASP A 37 28.59 -10.65 -11.78
C ASP A 37 27.23 -10.32 -12.44
N GLY A 38 26.89 -9.05 -12.59
CA GLY A 38 25.65 -8.61 -13.18
C GLY A 38 24.42 -8.69 -12.26
N ARG A 39 24.65 -8.95 -10.99
CA ARG A 39 23.57 -9.05 -9.99
C ARG A 39 23.19 -7.66 -9.46
N ARG A 40 21.91 -7.45 -9.22
CA ARG A 40 21.40 -6.18 -8.68
C ARG A 40 21.91 -5.94 -7.26
N ARG A 41 22.27 -4.70 -6.97
CA ARG A 41 22.75 -4.27 -5.65
C ARG A 41 21.93 -3.08 -5.20
N PHE A 42 21.29 -3.22 -4.04
CA PHE A 42 20.41 -2.20 -3.47
C PHE A 42 21.12 -1.51 -2.30
N SER A 43 21.14 -0.17 -2.33
CA SER A 43 21.66 0.63 -1.21
C SER A 43 20.57 0.80 -0.14
N ASP A 44 20.96 1.36 1.01
CA ASP A 44 19.98 1.71 2.05
C ASP A 44 18.96 2.74 1.53
N ALA A 45 19.41 3.70 0.73
CA ALA A 45 18.53 4.69 0.10
C ALA A 45 17.52 4.02 -0.84
N ASP A 46 17.95 3.01 -1.59
CA ASP A 46 17.07 2.24 -2.47
C ASP A 46 15.99 1.50 -1.65
N VAL A 47 16.38 0.89 -0.53
CA VAL A 47 15.45 0.19 0.36
C VAL A 47 14.44 1.16 0.97
N ASP A 48 14.89 2.34 1.42
CA ASP A 48 14.00 3.38 1.95
C ASP A 48 13.00 3.83 0.90
N TRP A 49 13.45 4.05 -0.33
CA TRP A 49 12.59 4.42 -1.45
C TRP A 49 11.56 3.32 -1.76
N LEU A 50 12.00 2.05 -1.77
CA LEU A 50 11.10 0.92 -1.97
C LEU A 50 10.02 0.87 -0.91
N THR A 51 10.35 1.21 0.33
CA THR A 51 9.38 1.27 1.42
C THR A 51 8.31 2.32 1.13
N VAL A 52 8.72 3.51 0.67
CA VAL A 52 7.78 4.59 0.31
C VAL A 52 6.85 4.12 -0.82
N ILE A 53 7.42 3.59 -1.90
CA ILE A 53 6.64 3.13 -3.06
C ILE A 53 5.66 2.02 -2.67
N THR A 54 6.11 1.09 -1.82
CA THR A 54 5.27 0.00 -1.35
C THR A 54 4.07 0.53 -0.54
N ARG A 55 4.30 1.49 0.34
CA ARG A 55 3.21 2.10 1.12
C ARG A 55 2.22 2.84 0.23
N LEU A 56 2.70 3.57 -0.77
CA LEU A 56 1.83 4.27 -1.72
C LEU A 56 0.97 3.26 -2.50
N ARG A 57 1.57 2.17 -2.94
CA ARG A 57 0.86 1.11 -3.66
C ARG A 57 -0.19 0.43 -2.78
N GLU A 58 0.18 0.04 -1.57
CA GLU A 58 -0.71 -0.63 -0.62
C GLU A 58 -1.91 0.22 -0.24
N THR A 59 -1.75 1.54 -0.26
CA THR A 59 -2.82 2.48 0.09
C THR A 59 -3.57 3.02 -1.13
N GLY A 60 -3.31 2.44 -2.31
CA GLY A 60 -4.15 2.66 -3.48
C GLY A 60 -3.74 3.79 -4.42
N MET A 61 -2.51 4.31 -4.31
CA MET A 61 -2.06 5.30 -5.29
C MET A 61 -1.98 4.64 -6.67
N PRO A 62 -2.59 5.25 -7.71
CA PRO A 62 -2.49 4.69 -9.06
C PRO A 62 -1.05 4.60 -9.53
N VAL A 63 -0.73 3.55 -10.30
CA VAL A 63 0.63 3.32 -10.82
C VAL A 63 1.13 4.54 -11.59
N ARG A 64 0.26 5.15 -12.39
CA ARG A 64 0.59 6.36 -13.16
C ARG A 64 1.08 7.50 -12.24
N ASP A 65 0.42 7.71 -11.11
CA ASP A 65 0.80 8.75 -10.15
C ASP A 65 2.10 8.40 -9.43
N MET A 66 2.29 7.12 -9.10
CA MET A 66 3.57 6.64 -8.53
C MET A 66 4.73 6.85 -9.50
N GLN A 67 4.51 6.56 -10.78
CA GLN A 67 5.53 6.78 -11.83
C GLN A 67 5.88 8.27 -11.95
N ARG A 68 4.87 9.14 -11.93
CA ARG A 68 5.08 10.59 -11.99
C ARG A 68 5.85 11.07 -10.77
N TYR A 69 5.48 10.61 -9.59
CA TYR A 69 6.19 10.94 -8.34
C TYR A 69 7.65 10.50 -8.40
N ALA A 70 7.91 9.27 -8.84
CA ALA A 70 9.25 8.73 -8.98
C ALA A 70 10.09 9.55 -9.96
N GLU A 71 9.52 9.95 -11.09
CA GLU A 71 10.18 10.78 -12.08
C GLU A 71 10.57 12.14 -11.51
N LEU A 72 9.66 12.79 -10.79
CA LEU A 72 9.92 14.08 -10.15
C LEU A 72 11.03 13.99 -9.10
N VAL A 73 11.02 12.95 -8.29
CA VAL A 73 12.06 12.73 -7.28
C VAL A 73 13.43 12.53 -7.95
N ARG A 74 13.48 11.74 -9.03
CA ARG A 74 14.73 11.50 -9.76
C ARG A 74 15.29 12.77 -10.39
N SER A 75 14.43 13.62 -10.91
CA SER A 75 14.87 14.88 -11.55
C SER A 75 15.35 15.92 -10.53
N GLY A 76 15.02 15.71 -9.25
CA GLY A 76 15.40 16.63 -8.18
C GLY A 76 14.60 17.92 -8.14
N GLY A 77 13.57 18.04 -8.98
CA GLY A 77 12.71 19.21 -9.05
C GLY A 77 11.25 18.89 -8.75
N GLY A 78 10.37 19.81 -9.11
CA GLY A 78 8.95 19.61 -9.04
C GLY A 78 8.38 19.48 -7.62
N GLU A 79 8.95 20.17 -6.64
CA GLU A 79 8.48 20.10 -5.26
C GLU A 79 7.00 20.42 -5.11
N ALA A 80 6.51 21.41 -5.86
CA ALA A 80 5.10 21.79 -5.81
C ALA A 80 4.20 20.65 -6.33
N GLU A 81 4.59 20.01 -7.43
CA GLU A 81 3.84 18.90 -7.99
C GLU A 81 3.94 17.65 -7.09
N ARG A 82 5.13 17.40 -6.52
CA ARG A 82 5.30 16.31 -5.54
C ARG A 82 4.39 16.49 -4.34
N LEU A 83 4.34 17.71 -3.81
CA LEU A 83 3.48 18.05 -2.69
C LEU A 83 2.01 17.82 -3.03
N GLU A 84 1.58 18.27 -4.21
CA GLU A 84 0.20 18.10 -4.66
C GLU A 84 -0.19 16.62 -4.77
N LEU A 85 0.68 15.79 -5.36
CA LEU A 85 0.45 14.36 -5.48
C LEU A 85 0.29 13.70 -4.11
N LEU A 86 1.18 14.03 -3.18
CA LEU A 86 1.14 13.46 -1.83
C LEU A 86 -0.07 13.95 -1.03
N MET A 87 -0.42 15.22 -1.14
CA MET A 87 -1.59 15.77 -0.45
C MET A 87 -2.87 15.14 -0.93
N ARG A 88 -3.01 14.94 -2.25
CA ARG A 88 -4.17 14.29 -2.84
C ARG A 88 -4.28 12.84 -2.35
N HIS A 89 -3.17 12.12 -2.35
CA HIS A 89 -3.14 10.75 -1.86
C HIS A 89 -3.45 10.67 -0.37
N ARG A 90 -2.90 11.59 0.43
CA ARG A 90 -3.19 11.65 1.87
C ARG A 90 -4.69 11.77 2.13
N GLU A 91 -5.39 12.59 1.33
CA GLU A 91 -6.82 12.75 1.46
C GLU A 91 -7.57 11.46 1.16
N GLU A 92 -7.15 10.74 0.11
CA GLU A 92 -7.73 9.43 -0.21
C GLU A 92 -7.50 8.41 0.93
N VAL A 93 -6.32 8.41 1.52
CA VAL A 93 -5.99 7.54 2.66
C VAL A 93 -6.88 7.89 3.86
N ARG A 94 -7.09 9.17 4.13
CA ARG A 94 -7.98 9.61 5.23
C ARG A 94 -9.41 9.14 5.03
N ARG A 95 -9.93 9.24 3.81
CA ARG A 95 -11.29 8.77 3.49
C ARG A 95 -11.41 7.26 3.68
N ALA A 96 -10.41 6.52 3.22
CA ALA A 96 -10.37 5.06 3.40
C ALA A 96 -10.33 4.68 4.88
N LEU A 97 -9.55 5.41 5.67
CA LEU A 97 -9.44 5.18 7.11
C LEU A 97 -10.77 5.42 7.82
N ILE A 98 -11.47 6.51 7.48
CA ILE A 98 -12.78 6.81 8.05
C ILE A 98 -13.79 5.72 7.71
N ALA A 99 -13.81 5.27 6.45
CA ALA A 99 -14.69 4.21 6.00
C ALA A 99 -14.42 2.89 6.76
N GLN A 100 -13.15 2.58 6.99
CA GLN A 100 -12.76 1.39 7.75
C GLN A 100 -13.17 1.50 9.22
N GLN A 101 -13.03 2.67 9.82
CA GLN A 101 -13.47 2.90 11.19
C GLN A 101 -14.98 2.72 11.35
N GLU A 102 -15.75 3.21 10.38
CA GLU A 102 -17.21 3.01 10.37
C GLU A 102 -17.56 1.53 10.22
N CYS A 103 -16.86 0.82 9.34
CA CYS A 103 -17.05 -0.62 9.19
C CYS A 103 -16.71 -1.36 10.47
N LEU A 104 -15.63 -0.98 11.15
CA LEU A 104 -15.23 -1.61 12.41
C LEU A 104 -16.31 -1.43 13.48
N ARG A 105 -16.91 -0.24 13.61
CA ARG A 105 -18.01 0.00 14.54
C ARG A 105 -19.20 -0.91 14.24
N LEU A 106 -19.53 -1.06 12.95
CA LEU A 106 -20.61 -1.94 12.53
C LEU A 106 -20.32 -3.39 12.90
N LEU A 107 -19.09 -3.85 12.63
CA LEU A 107 -18.68 -5.21 12.98
C LEU A 107 -18.73 -5.45 14.48
N ASP A 108 -18.22 -4.50 15.27
CA ASP A 108 -18.23 -4.60 16.73
C ASP A 108 -19.67 -4.72 17.25
N SER A 109 -20.59 -3.92 16.69
CA SER A 109 -21.99 -3.97 17.05
C SER A 109 -22.61 -5.33 16.75
N LYS A 110 -22.32 -5.89 15.57
CA LYS A 110 -22.84 -7.21 15.17
C LYS A 110 -22.26 -8.34 16.02
N ILE A 111 -20.94 -8.27 16.25
CA ILE A 111 -20.26 -9.26 17.11
C ILE A 111 -20.86 -9.23 18.52
N ASP A 112 -21.05 -8.05 19.08
CA ASP A 112 -21.64 -7.88 20.40
C ASP A 112 -23.08 -8.49 20.47
N THR A 113 -23.87 -8.23 19.43
CA THR A 113 -25.24 -8.80 19.35
C THR A 113 -25.19 -10.32 19.31
N TYR A 114 -24.35 -10.92 18.47
CA TYR A 114 -24.24 -12.37 18.38
C TYR A 114 -23.66 -12.99 19.65
N ALA A 115 -22.68 -12.32 20.27
CA ALA A 115 -22.09 -12.80 21.53
C ALA A 115 -23.10 -12.85 22.64
N ARG A 116 -24.02 -11.88 22.72
CA ARG A 116 -25.10 -11.90 23.72
C ARG A 116 -26.14 -12.99 23.48
N HIS A 117 -26.23 -13.45 22.22
CA HIS A 117 -27.16 -14.52 21.84
C HIS A 117 -26.45 -15.87 21.71
N ALA A 118 -25.17 -15.96 22.14
CA ALA A 118 -24.43 -17.23 22.12
C ALA A 118 -25.17 -18.25 23.01
N GLY A 119 -25.57 -19.39 22.42
CA GLY A 119 -26.38 -20.39 23.09
C GLY A 119 -27.85 -20.30 22.80
N GLY A 120 -28.33 -19.27 22.06
CA GLY A 120 -29.71 -19.11 21.64
C GLY A 120 -29.85 -19.06 20.12
N LYS A 121 -30.99 -18.64 19.61
CA LYS A 121 -31.19 -18.44 18.17
C LYS A 121 -30.30 -17.33 17.66
N PRO A 122 -29.64 -17.49 16.50
CA PRO A 122 -28.86 -16.43 15.91
C PRO A 122 -29.75 -15.22 15.63
N ALA A 123 -29.24 -14.02 15.95
CA ALA A 123 -29.90 -12.76 15.62
C ALA A 123 -29.88 -12.57 14.09
N ARG A 124 -31.02 -12.22 13.50
CA ARG A 124 -31.10 -11.89 12.08
C ARG A 124 -30.55 -10.48 11.84
N CYS A 125 -29.88 -10.30 10.75
CA CYS A 125 -29.55 -8.95 10.27
C CYS A 125 -30.85 -8.33 9.76
N GLU A 126 -31.34 -7.29 10.41
CA GLU A 126 -32.59 -6.62 10.05
C GLU A 126 -32.62 -6.09 8.63
N ALA A 127 -31.48 -5.51 8.18
CA ALA A 127 -31.37 -4.98 6.82
C ALA A 127 -31.53 -6.09 5.77
N PHE A 128 -30.97 -7.26 6.01
CA PHE A 128 -31.08 -8.41 5.12
C PHE A 128 -32.48 -9.03 5.16
N ALA A 129 -33.08 -9.12 6.35
CA ALA A 129 -34.46 -9.62 6.52
C ALA A 129 -35.46 -8.74 5.77
N SER A 130 -35.30 -7.41 5.84
CA SER A 130 -36.17 -6.47 5.11
C SER A 130 -36.06 -6.63 3.60
N ALA A 131 -34.87 -6.92 3.09
CA ALA A 131 -34.63 -7.12 1.66
C ALA A 131 -35.27 -8.40 1.13
N GLN A 132 -35.48 -9.42 1.98
CA GLN A 132 -36.06 -10.67 1.59
C GLN A 132 -37.62 -10.67 1.65
N GLU A 133 -38.18 -9.73 2.36
CA GLU A 133 -39.64 -9.61 2.51
C GLU A 133 -40.28 -8.72 1.42
N GLY A 134 -39.48 -8.11 0.57
CA GLY A 134 -39.91 -7.23 -0.50
C GLY A 134 -40.21 -7.91 -1.86
#